data_df903638de8924e1e074c0e4469329be
#
_entry.id   df903638de8924e1e074c0e4469329be
#
_cell.length_a   1.000
_cell.length_b   1.000
_cell.length_c   1.000
_cell.angle_alpha   90.00
_cell.angle_beta   90.00
_cell.angle_gamma   90.00
#
_symmetry.space_group_name_H-M   'P 1'
#
loop_
_entity.id
_entity.type
_entity.pdbx_description
1 polymer ?
#
loop_
_entity_poly.entity_id
_entity_poly.type
_entity_poly.pdbx_seq_one_letter_code
_entity_poly.pdbx_strand_id
1 'polypeptide(L)'
;MLNDVGHLDCYVQHLTQICAEHPIHIEVDICNGQGAVIVPKGRHFDLALAERLSEHTLQEPLENCIQLDELVDAQKLMQLFKAVIETDQNIALFHERWQLNSLLAKSCEFYGQFPLLMQKMTVLKYEMPHLFKQALFCAYTSLAIARRLKANRDECVCVFLAGLIHDIGILHLDLELVTKKDEYTPEQWQAMQSHTQLGAKILKRIPNMPPSIIKAILEHHERYDGSGYPRAKKGMELGTMGQIIGMADTCLALYKRDLHSKKLGFDALLPILQLNPGIYCDKVFKAIVGLIKDIPWPMKRLYSDESMPKVVSRLLLTNEGITHDYSVLYGLVVSINPHLPKNKKSAMLRNMTQRIHFCLQRSGILQREHKEWMRAQKKEDYAAIERLEIMYAEIRWQMKQLRKLLAILWKKHQLKHPQLNQEIQKGLWQIEQYHRNHIGAKVH
;
A
#
# COMPACT_ATOMS: atom_id res chain seq x y z
N MET A 1 -18.82 14.42 -12.54
CA MET A 1 -19.98 13.98 -11.76
C MET A 1 -19.97 12.48 -11.81
N LEU A 2 -19.52 11.81 -10.74
CA LEU A 2 -19.67 10.38 -10.56
C LEU A 2 -21.14 10.18 -10.17
N ASN A 3 -21.92 9.54 -11.04
CA ASN A 3 -23.32 9.26 -10.80
C ASN A 3 -23.48 8.48 -9.50
N ASP A 4 -24.32 8.95 -8.58
CA ASP A 4 -24.59 8.30 -7.28
C ASP A 4 -25.23 6.91 -7.40
N VAL A 5 -25.71 6.52 -8.58
CA VAL A 5 -26.44 5.29 -8.86
C VAL A 5 -25.51 4.07 -8.98
N GLY A 6 -24.27 4.22 -9.46
CA GLY A 6 -23.35 3.08 -9.70
C GLY A 6 -22.70 2.50 -8.44
N HIS A 7 -22.79 3.14 -7.28
CA HIS A 7 -22.10 2.71 -6.06
C HIS A 7 -22.92 1.76 -5.18
N LEU A 8 -24.23 1.77 -5.32
CA LEU A 8 -25.09 0.82 -4.62
C LEU A 8 -24.86 -0.59 -5.14
N ASP A 9 -24.78 -0.72 -6.47
CA ASP A 9 -24.60 -2.00 -7.14
C ASP A 9 -23.30 -2.70 -6.70
N CYS A 10 -22.22 -1.96 -6.51
CA CYS A 10 -20.95 -2.54 -6.06
C CYS A 10 -21.05 -3.09 -4.63
N TYR A 11 -21.63 -2.35 -3.67
CA TYR A 11 -21.76 -2.85 -2.30
C TYR A 11 -22.73 -4.03 -2.18
N VAL A 12 -23.80 -4.03 -2.98
CA VAL A 12 -24.73 -5.16 -3.10
C VAL A 12 -23.99 -6.42 -3.58
N GLN A 13 -23.14 -6.30 -4.60
CA GLN A 13 -22.32 -7.43 -5.07
C GLN A 13 -21.47 -8.04 -3.95
N HIS A 14 -20.80 -7.18 -3.15
CA HIS A 14 -20.01 -7.64 -2.01
C HIS A 14 -20.86 -8.36 -0.95
N LEU A 15 -22.06 -7.88 -0.65
CA LEU A 15 -22.99 -8.54 0.27
C LEU A 15 -23.45 -9.91 -0.24
N THR A 16 -23.65 -10.08 -1.54
CA THR A 16 -24.05 -11.39 -2.12
C THR A 16 -23.00 -12.47 -1.96
N GLN A 17 -21.71 -12.10 -1.86
CA GLN A 17 -20.64 -13.07 -1.65
C GLN A 17 -20.68 -13.72 -0.28
N ILE A 18 -21.28 -13.05 0.73
CA ILE A 18 -21.25 -13.49 2.10
C ILE A 18 -22.62 -13.91 2.66
N CYS A 19 -23.74 -13.51 2.01
CA CYS A 19 -25.10 -13.68 2.56
C CYS A 19 -25.52 -15.15 2.76
N ALA A 20 -24.93 -16.09 2.03
CA ALA A 20 -25.22 -17.52 2.16
C ALA A 20 -24.68 -18.13 3.44
N GLU A 21 -23.50 -17.67 3.91
CA GLU A 21 -22.83 -18.19 5.12
C GLU A 21 -23.03 -17.25 6.32
N HIS A 22 -23.29 -15.97 6.06
CA HIS A 22 -23.47 -14.92 7.07
C HIS A 22 -24.80 -14.20 6.86
N PRO A 23 -25.86 -14.59 7.60
CA PRO A 23 -27.20 -14.04 7.43
C PRO A 23 -27.22 -12.52 7.57
N ILE A 24 -27.94 -11.88 6.66
CA ILE A 24 -28.15 -10.43 6.61
C ILE A 24 -29.66 -10.18 6.67
N HIS A 25 -30.09 -9.35 7.62
CA HIS A 25 -31.48 -9.03 7.86
C HIS A 25 -31.80 -7.60 7.43
N ILE A 26 -33.02 -7.41 6.91
CA ILE A 26 -33.55 -6.08 6.60
C ILE A 26 -34.18 -5.52 7.88
N GLU A 27 -33.59 -4.50 8.49
CA GLU A 27 -34.04 -3.87 9.72
C GLU A 27 -34.98 -2.70 9.55
N VAL A 28 -34.98 -2.08 8.35
CA VAL A 28 -35.83 -0.97 7.99
C VAL A 28 -36.39 -1.20 6.59
N ASP A 29 -37.64 -0.80 6.33
CA ASP A 29 -38.23 -0.89 4.99
C ASP A 29 -37.33 -0.21 3.96
N ILE A 30 -36.98 -0.91 2.90
CA ILE A 30 -36.20 -0.37 1.80
C ILE A 30 -37.17 0.28 0.80
N CYS A 31 -37.04 1.59 0.63
CA CYS A 31 -37.89 2.37 -0.25
C CYS A 31 -37.11 2.82 -1.50
N ASN A 32 -37.80 2.91 -2.62
CA ASN A 32 -37.27 3.56 -3.82
C ASN A 32 -37.24 5.09 -3.67
N GLY A 33 -36.65 5.79 -4.64
CA GLY A 33 -36.53 7.25 -4.65
C GLY A 33 -37.89 8.01 -4.67
N GLN A 34 -39.00 7.31 -4.86
CA GLN A 34 -40.36 7.83 -4.81
C GLN A 34 -41.08 7.54 -3.48
N GLY A 35 -40.40 6.87 -2.54
CA GLY A 35 -40.92 6.49 -1.23
C GLY A 35 -41.77 5.22 -1.20
N ALA A 36 -41.87 4.49 -2.31
CA ALA A 36 -42.55 3.21 -2.34
C ALA A 36 -41.68 2.11 -1.74
N VAL A 37 -42.25 1.26 -0.85
CA VAL A 37 -41.55 0.14 -0.23
C VAL A 37 -41.26 -0.91 -1.29
N ILE A 38 -39.96 -1.17 -1.53
CA ILE A 38 -39.49 -2.25 -2.41
C ILE A 38 -39.37 -3.54 -1.60
N VAL A 39 -38.79 -3.45 -0.39
CA VAL A 39 -38.54 -4.59 0.48
C VAL A 39 -38.98 -4.22 1.90
N PRO A 40 -39.93 -4.96 2.50
CA PRO A 40 -40.33 -4.73 3.87
C PRO A 40 -39.28 -5.22 4.87
N LYS A 41 -39.25 -4.59 6.03
CA LYS A 41 -38.49 -5.02 7.22
C LYS A 41 -38.75 -6.50 7.52
N GLY A 42 -37.77 -7.18 8.09
CA GLY A 42 -37.86 -8.57 8.58
C GLY A 42 -37.56 -9.62 7.51
N ARG A 43 -37.22 -9.23 6.28
CA ARG A 43 -36.75 -10.16 5.24
C ARG A 43 -35.25 -10.42 5.36
N HIS A 44 -34.83 -11.61 4.93
CA HIS A 44 -33.43 -11.94 4.73
C HIS A 44 -32.94 -11.39 3.40
N PHE A 45 -31.71 -10.93 3.37
CA PHE A 45 -31.02 -10.52 2.17
C PHE A 45 -30.51 -11.77 1.45
N ASP A 46 -30.88 -11.93 0.19
CA ASP A 46 -30.44 -13.01 -0.70
C ASP A 46 -30.11 -12.49 -2.10
N LEU A 47 -29.66 -13.39 -2.97
CA LEU A 47 -29.31 -13.03 -4.34
C LEU A 47 -30.48 -12.45 -5.14
N ALA A 48 -31.68 -13.04 -5.00
CA ALA A 48 -32.87 -12.56 -5.70
C ALA A 48 -33.26 -11.14 -5.25
N LEU A 49 -33.08 -10.86 -3.96
CA LEU A 49 -33.29 -9.52 -3.43
C LEU A 49 -32.24 -8.53 -3.92
N ALA A 50 -30.99 -8.96 -4.01
CA ALA A 50 -29.90 -8.14 -4.55
C ALA A 50 -30.17 -7.72 -6.01
N GLU A 51 -30.60 -8.67 -6.86
CA GLU A 51 -30.99 -8.40 -8.26
C GLU A 51 -32.12 -7.37 -8.32
N ARG A 52 -33.17 -7.56 -7.53
CA ARG A 52 -34.29 -6.63 -7.44
C ARG A 52 -33.89 -5.24 -6.99
N LEU A 53 -32.99 -5.12 -6.00
CA LEU A 53 -32.50 -3.83 -5.50
C LEU A 53 -31.67 -3.08 -6.53
N SER A 54 -30.93 -3.80 -7.40
CA SER A 54 -30.11 -3.20 -8.45
C SER A 54 -30.92 -2.45 -9.51
N GLU A 55 -32.20 -2.79 -9.68
CA GLU A 55 -33.13 -2.15 -10.63
C GLU A 55 -33.67 -0.80 -10.11
N HIS A 56 -33.42 -0.46 -8.86
CA HIS A 56 -34.02 0.70 -8.21
C HIS A 56 -32.99 1.69 -7.64
N THR A 57 -33.30 2.98 -7.73
CA THR A 57 -32.61 4.01 -6.94
C THR A 57 -33.23 4.00 -5.55
N LEU A 58 -32.43 3.72 -4.51
CA LEU A 58 -32.91 3.68 -3.13
C LEU A 58 -33.01 5.10 -2.53
N GLN A 59 -33.99 5.31 -1.67
CA GLN A 59 -34.17 6.54 -0.90
C GLN A 59 -33.06 6.71 0.14
N GLU A 60 -32.72 5.63 0.83
CA GLU A 60 -31.63 5.56 1.81
C GLU A 60 -30.55 4.57 1.35
N PRO A 61 -29.28 4.79 1.70
CA PRO A 61 -28.22 3.80 1.44
C PRO A 61 -28.56 2.45 2.05
N LEU A 62 -28.35 1.36 1.31
CA LEU A 62 -28.68 -0.01 1.74
C LEU A 62 -28.04 -0.35 3.08
N GLU A 63 -26.82 0.10 3.31
CA GLU A 63 -26.08 -0.11 4.55
C GLU A 63 -26.80 0.42 5.81
N ASN A 64 -27.71 1.37 5.68
CA ASN A 64 -28.55 1.88 6.78
C ASN A 64 -29.77 1.01 7.05
N CYS A 65 -30.13 0.12 6.12
CA CYS A 65 -31.36 -0.68 6.19
C CYS A 65 -31.10 -2.13 6.58
N ILE A 66 -29.85 -2.55 6.68
CA ILE A 66 -29.48 -3.95 6.92
C ILE A 66 -28.67 -4.13 8.21
N GLN A 67 -28.75 -5.33 8.78
CA GLN A 67 -27.97 -5.78 9.91
C GLN A 67 -27.39 -7.18 9.63
N LEU A 68 -26.13 -7.40 10.03
CA LEU A 68 -25.49 -8.72 10.04
C LEU A 68 -25.59 -9.32 11.44
N ASP A 69 -25.80 -10.63 11.53
CA ASP A 69 -25.95 -11.34 12.82
C ASP A 69 -24.66 -11.30 13.65
N GLU A 70 -23.51 -11.47 12.99
CA GLU A 70 -22.21 -11.44 13.65
C GLU A 70 -21.41 -10.22 13.21
N LEU A 71 -21.30 -9.22 14.08
CA LEU A 71 -20.49 -8.05 13.81
C LEU A 71 -19.06 -8.20 14.37
N VAL A 72 -18.10 -7.63 13.66
CA VAL A 72 -16.79 -7.31 14.23
C VAL A 72 -16.98 -6.07 15.10
N ASP A 73 -17.52 -6.25 16.29
CA ASP A 73 -17.68 -5.21 17.31
C ASP A 73 -16.35 -4.89 18.02
N ALA A 74 -16.37 -4.01 19.02
CA ALA A 74 -15.19 -3.62 19.78
C ALA A 74 -14.52 -4.82 20.48
N GLN A 75 -15.33 -5.74 21.05
CA GLN A 75 -14.84 -6.91 21.78
C GLN A 75 -14.22 -7.92 20.80
N LYS A 76 -14.89 -8.20 19.72
CA LYS A 76 -14.40 -9.09 18.65
C LYS A 76 -13.14 -8.55 18.02
N LEU A 77 -13.07 -7.24 17.74
CA LEU A 77 -11.89 -6.59 17.22
C LEU A 77 -10.70 -6.74 18.17
N MET A 78 -10.90 -6.54 19.48
CA MET A 78 -9.85 -6.75 20.49
C MET A 78 -9.36 -8.21 20.53
N GLN A 79 -10.27 -9.19 20.40
CA GLN A 79 -9.92 -10.62 20.32
C GLN A 79 -9.07 -10.91 19.08
N LEU A 80 -9.44 -10.32 17.93
CA LEU A 80 -8.68 -10.47 16.69
C LEU A 80 -7.27 -9.88 16.80
N PHE A 81 -7.11 -8.73 17.47
CA PHE A 81 -5.77 -8.18 17.74
C PHE A 81 -4.95 -9.07 18.66
N LYS A 82 -5.55 -9.64 19.71
CA LYS A 82 -4.86 -10.62 20.57
C LYS A 82 -4.35 -11.81 19.76
N ALA A 83 -5.21 -12.38 18.91
CA ALA A 83 -4.81 -13.49 18.04
C ALA A 83 -3.67 -13.10 17.06
N VAL A 84 -3.71 -11.88 16.49
CA VAL A 84 -2.62 -11.40 15.64
C VAL A 84 -1.31 -11.23 16.42
N ILE A 85 -1.36 -10.67 17.63
CA ILE A 85 -0.18 -10.52 18.50
C ILE A 85 0.42 -11.87 18.87
N GLU A 86 -0.41 -12.89 19.12
CA GLU A 86 0.03 -14.25 19.45
C GLU A 86 0.62 -15.01 18.25
N THR A 87 0.14 -14.74 17.04
CA THR A 87 0.48 -15.53 15.86
C THR A 87 1.51 -14.87 14.91
N ASP A 88 1.61 -13.53 14.91
CA ASP A 88 2.56 -12.79 14.09
C ASP A 88 3.77 -12.34 14.92
N GLN A 89 4.92 -12.98 14.70
CA GLN A 89 6.16 -12.71 15.42
C GLN A 89 6.60 -11.24 15.35
N ASN A 90 6.39 -10.56 14.21
CA ASN A 90 6.76 -9.16 14.08
C ASN A 90 5.87 -8.28 14.95
N ILE A 91 4.56 -8.52 14.94
CA ILE A 91 3.59 -7.79 15.77
C ILE A 91 3.82 -8.09 17.24
N ALA A 92 4.12 -9.34 17.61
CA ALA A 92 4.45 -9.72 18.99
C ALA A 92 5.63 -8.92 19.54
N LEU A 93 6.74 -8.82 18.77
CA LEU A 93 7.92 -8.05 19.16
C LEU A 93 7.63 -6.55 19.28
N PHE A 94 6.83 -5.99 18.39
CA PHE A 94 6.33 -4.62 18.51
C PHE A 94 5.51 -4.44 19.80
N HIS A 95 4.61 -5.39 20.07
CA HIS A 95 3.71 -5.33 21.21
C HIS A 95 4.48 -5.38 22.54
N GLU A 96 5.41 -6.32 22.67
CA GLU A 96 6.28 -6.45 23.85
C GLU A 96 7.09 -5.16 24.10
N ARG A 97 7.69 -4.60 23.03
CA ARG A 97 8.55 -3.42 23.15
C ARG A 97 7.78 -2.15 23.49
N TRP A 98 6.60 -1.95 22.90
CA TRP A 98 5.90 -0.67 22.98
C TRP A 98 4.69 -0.68 23.91
N GLN A 99 4.29 -1.84 24.46
CA GLN A 99 3.25 -2.02 25.46
C GLN A 99 1.96 -1.24 25.16
N LEU A 100 1.39 -1.44 23.96
CA LEU A 100 0.26 -0.65 23.45
C LEU A 100 -1.11 -1.10 23.98
N ASN A 101 -1.19 -2.03 24.94
CA ASN A 101 -2.43 -2.66 25.43
C ASN A 101 -3.54 -1.66 25.76
N SER A 102 -3.23 -0.64 26.57
CA SER A 102 -4.26 0.33 27.02
C SER A 102 -4.73 1.24 25.88
N LEU A 103 -3.84 1.59 24.94
CA LEU A 103 -4.20 2.37 23.75
C LEU A 103 -5.01 1.52 22.78
N LEU A 104 -4.64 0.25 22.60
CA LEU A 104 -5.36 -0.69 21.73
C LEU A 104 -6.79 -0.92 22.24
N ALA A 105 -6.98 -1.18 23.54
CA ALA A 105 -8.30 -1.34 24.14
C ALA A 105 -9.19 -0.10 23.91
N LYS A 106 -8.67 1.08 24.21
CA LYS A 106 -9.37 2.35 23.97
C LYS A 106 -9.70 2.59 22.48
N SER A 107 -8.82 2.17 21.60
CA SER A 107 -9.02 2.31 20.15
C SER A 107 -10.14 1.37 19.66
N CYS A 108 -10.21 0.14 20.20
CA CYS A 108 -11.31 -0.78 19.92
C CYS A 108 -12.64 -0.26 20.48
N GLU A 109 -12.64 0.31 21.71
CA GLU A 109 -13.83 0.95 22.29
C GLU A 109 -14.32 2.12 21.40
N PHE A 110 -13.42 2.95 20.92
CA PHE A 110 -13.77 4.06 20.04
C PHE A 110 -14.35 3.58 18.69
N TYR A 111 -13.76 2.55 18.08
CA TYR A 111 -14.30 1.90 16.89
C TYR A 111 -15.74 1.40 17.10
N GLY A 112 -16.03 0.80 18.26
CA GLY A 112 -17.36 0.31 18.61
C GLY A 112 -18.47 1.37 18.68
N GLN A 113 -18.13 2.66 18.66
CA GLN A 113 -19.09 3.76 18.59
C GLN A 113 -19.68 3.96 17.17
N PHE A 114 -19.19 3.24 16.16
CA PHE A 114 -19.57 3.42 14.76
C PHE A 114 -20.18 2.15 14.15
N PRO A 115 -21.52 1.91 14.31
CA PRO A 115 -22.18 0.69 13.81
C PRO A 115 -21.94 0.42 12.32
N LEU A 116 -21.96 1.46 11.49
CA LEU A 116 -21.71 1.31 10.06
C LEU A 116 -20.27 0.83 9.76
N LEU A 117 -19.28 1.24 10.55
CA LEU A 117 -17.92 0.72 10.40
C LEU A 117 -17.83 -0.74 10.84
N MET A 118 -18.52 -1.12 11.92
CA MET A 118 -18.57 -2.52 12.35
C MET A 118 -19.15 -3.40 11.25
N GLN A 119 -20.25 -2.99 10.62
CA GLN A 119 -20.88 -3.68 9.51
C GLN A 119 -19.89 -3.83 8.34
N LYS A 120 -19.29 -2.74 7.85
CA LYS A 120 -18.39 -2.76 6.70
C LYS A 120 -17.11 -3.55 6.96
N MET A 121 -16.54 -3.47 8.16
CA MET A 121 -15.37 -4.26 8.54
C MET A 121 -15.72 -5.75 8.68
N THR A 122 -16.95 -6.08 9.01
CA THR A 122 -17.45 -7.47 9.02
C THR A 122 -17.53 -8.01 7.59
N VAL A 123 -18.12 -7.26 6.66
CA VAL A 123 -18.15 -7.63 5.24
C VAL A 123 -16.72 -7.82 4.71
N LEU A 124 -15.82 -6.87 4.98
CA LEU A 124 -14.41 -6.96 4.57
C LEU A 124 -13.72 -8.21 5.13
N LYS A 125 -14.01 -8.58 6.38
CA LYS A 125 -13.43 -9.77 7.04
C LYS A 125 -13.83 -11.06 6.35
N TYR A 126 -15.09 -11.21 5.99
CA TYR A 126 -15.61 -12.45 5.43
C TYR A 126 -15.34 -12.57 3.93
N GLU A 127 -15.53 -11.50 3.20
CA GLU A 127 -15.31 -11.52 1.75
C GLU A 127 -13.84 -11.42 1.36
N MET A 128 -13.10 -10.51 2.00
CA MET A 128 -11.70 -10.21 1.65
C MET A 128 -10.78 -10.33 2.88
N PRO A 129 -10.63 -11.53 3.47
CA PRO A 129 -9.89 -11.73 4.72
C PRO A 129 -8.43 -11.27 4.65
N HIS A 130 -7.84 -11.25 3.45
CA HIS A 130 -6.49 -10.74 3.24
C HIS A 130 -6.40 -9.22 3.40
N LEU A 131 -7.40 -8.45 2.94
CA LEU A 131 -7.47 -6.99 3.12
C LEU A 131 -7.81 -6.66 4.58
N PHE A 132 -8.69 -7.44 5.20
CA PHE A 132 -8.98 -7.28 6.63
C PHE A 132 -7.71 -7.46 7.49
N LYS A 133 -6.89 -8.49 7.21
CA LYS A 133 -5.60 -8.67 7.89
C LYS A 133 -4.64 -7.50 7.65
N GLN A 134 -4.65 -6.91 6.45
CA GLN A 134 -3.88 -5.70 6.16
C GLN A 134 -4.36 -4.51 6.99
N ALA A 135 -5.68 -4.34 7.12
CA ALA A 135 -6.30 -3.31 7.94
C ALA A 135 -5.87 -3.41 9.41
N LEU A 136 -5.87 -4.62 10.00
CA LEU A 136 -5.38 -4.86 11.37
C LEU A 136 -3.90 -4.46 11.50
N PHE A 137 -3.05 -4.89 10.57
CA PHE A 137 -1.63 -4.53 10.58
C PHE A 137 -1.43 -3.01 10.46
N CYS A 138 -2.13 -2.37 9.52
CA CYS A 138 -2.03 -0.93 9.28
C CYS A 138 -2.49 -0.14 10.51
N ALA A 139 -3.61 -0.53 11.15
CA ALA A 139 -4.10 0.06 12.38
C ALA A 139 -3.07 -0.01 13.52
N TYR A 140 -2.52 -1.21 13.74
CA TYR A 140 -1.56 -1.44 14.81
C TYR A 140 -0.24 -0.69 14.61
N THR A 141 0.31 -0.76 13.40
CA THR A 141 1.56 -0.07 13.06
C THR A 141 1.38 1.46 13.10
N SER A 142 0.24 1.97 12.63
CA SER A 142 -0.10 3.39 12.71
C SER A 142 -0.20 3.88 14.16
N LEU A 143 -0.80 3.08 15.04
CA LEU A 143 -0.86 3.36 16.48
C LEU A 143 0.54 3.45 17.09
N ALA A 144 1.43 2.51 16.75
CA ALA A 144 2.82 2.51 17.22
C ALA A 144 3.59 3.75 16.73
N ILE A 145 3.42 4.14 15.46
CA ILE A 145 4.03 5.36 14.91
C ILE A 145 3.52 6.61 15.62
N ALA A 146 2.20 6.72 15.84
CA ALA A 146 1.61 7.86 16.54
C ALA A 146 2.13 7.97 17.97
N ARG A 147 2.21 6.84 18.69
CA ARG A 147 2.79 6.78 20.04
C ARG A 147 4.26 7.21 20.06
N ARG A 148 5.06 6.78 19.08
CA ARG A 148 6.48 7.20 18.92
C ARG A 148 6.60 8.69 18.65
N LEU A 149 5.68 9.27 17.92
CA LEU A 149 5.59 10.70 17.63
C LEU A 149 5.08 11.52 18.82
N LYS A 150 4.82 10.89 19.97
CA LYS A 150 4.27 11.50 21.19
C LYS A 150 2.88 12.15 20.94
N ALA A 151 2.09 11.60 20.01
CA ALA A 151 0.70 11.99 19.84
C ALA A 151 -0.07 11.77 21.16
N ASN A 152 -1.03 12.65 21.44
CA ASN A 152 -1.89 12.48 22.60
C ASN A 152 -2.82 11.27 22.42
N ARG A 153 -3.58 10.92 23.47
CA ARG A 153 -4.41 9.71 23.47
C ARG A 153 -5.48 9.73 22.39
N ASP A 154 -6.17 10.85 22.23
CA ASP A 154 -7.27 10.98 21.25
C ASP A 154 -6.75 10.96 19.82
N GLU A 155 -5.60 11.58 19.58
CA GLU A 155 -4.90 11.48 18.29
C GLU A 155 -4.48 10.03 17.99
N CYS A 156 -3.96 9.29 18.97
CA CYS A 156 -3.59 7.89 18.80
C CYS A 156 -4.80 7.02 18.42
N VAL A 157 -5.93 7.21 19.09
CA VAL A 157 -7.19 6.51 18.82
C VAL A 157 -7.72 6.84 17.42
N CYS A 158 -7.68 8.10 17.01
CA CYS A 158 -8.06 8.52 15.67
C CYS A 158 -7.13 7.93 14.59
N VAL A 159 -5.82 7.91 14.83
CA VAL A 159 -4.84 7.30 13.91
C VAL A 159 -5.08 5.81 13.76
N PHE A 160 -5.34 5.11 14.88
CA PHE A 160 -5.69 3.68 14.84
C PHE A 160 -6.93 3.43 13.99
N LEU A 161 -8.03 4.15 14.27
CA LEU A 161 -9.28 3.98 13.52
C LEU A 161 -9.07 4.26 12.03
N ALA A 162 -8.38 5.35 11.69
CA ALA A 162 -8.08 5.68 10.30
C ALA A 162 -7.24 4.58 9.63
N GLY A 163 -6.24 4.00 10.32
CA GLY A 163 -5.46 2.87 9.82
C GLY A 163 -6.29 1.59 9.64
N LEU A 164 -7.29 1.35 10.52
CA LEU A 164 -8.17 0.20 10.42
C LEU A 164 -9.09 0.27 9.19
N ILE A 165 -9.58 1.47 8.86
CA ILE A 165 -10.59 1.67 7.82
C ILE A 165 -10.04 2.32 6.55
N HIS A 166 -8.71 2.40 6.38
CA HIS A 166 -8.10 3.17 5.28
C HIS A 166 -8.60 2.75 3.90
N ASP A 167 -8.84 1.47 3.72
CA ASP A 167 -9.28 0.86 2.46
C ASP A 167 -10.79 0.58 2.38
N ILE A 168 -11.60 1.09 3.33
CA ILE A 168 -13.05 0.80 3.39
C ILE A 168 -13.80 1.14 2.10
N GLY A 169 -13.28 2.07 1.32
CA GLY A 169 -13.82 2.45 0.02
C GLY A 169 -13.73 1.37 -1.05
N ILE A 170 -12.91 0.33 -0.84
CA ILE A 170 -12.79 -0.82 -1.74
C ILE A 170 -14.13 -1.57 -1.85
N LEU A 171 -14.91 -1.64 -0.77
CA LEU A 171 -16.25 -2.24 -0.75
C LEU A 171 -17.27 -1.51 -1.66
N HIS A 172 -16.88 -0.42 -2.29
CA HIS A 172 -17.68 0.32 -3.25
C HIS A 172 -17.02 0.40 -4.63
N LEU A 173 -16.08 -0.51 -4.90
CA LEU A 173 -15.53 -0.76 -6.22
C LEU A 173 -16.13 -2.05 -6.79
N ASP A 174 -16.08 -2.15 -8.11
CA ASP A 174 -16.47 -3.35 -8.83
C ASP A 174 -15.70 -4.58 -8.33
N LEU A 175 -16.41 -5.66 -8.05
CA LEU A 175 -15.84 -6.88 -7.50
C LEU A 175 -14.80 -7.51 -8.43
N GLU A 176 -15.03 -7.49 -9.74
CA GLU A 176 -14.07 -8.01 -10.73
C GLU A 176 -12.76 -7.21 -10.70
N LEU A 177 -12.87 -5.88 -10.50
CA LEU A 177 -11.70 -5.02 -10.36
C LEU A 177 -10.89 -5.36 -9.11
N VAL A 178 -11.56 -5.57 -7.98
CA VAL A 178 -10.90 -5.80 -6.68
C VAL A 178 -10.27 -7.19 -6.62
N THR A 179 -10.91 -8.21 -7.20
CA THR A 179 -10.44 -9.60 -7.19
C THR A 179 -9.45 -9.93 -8.30
N LYS A 180 -9.17 -9.00 -9.20
CA LYS A 180 -8.27 -9.19 -10.33
C LYS A 180 -6.86 -9.55 -9.89
N LYS A 181 -6.30 -10.63 -10.46
CA LYS A 181 -4.94 -11.11 -10.18
C LYS A 181 -3.88 -10.57 -11.15
N ASP A 182 -4.32 -10.14 -12.35
CA ASP A 182 -3.43 -9.62 -13.38
C ASP A 182 -3.09 -8.14 -13.20
N GLU A 183 -2.12 -7.64 -13.97
CA GLU A 183 -1.78 -6.21 -13.98
C GLU A 183 -3.00 -5.38 -14.43
N TYR A 184 -3.27 -4.28 -13.70
CA TYR A 184 -4.34 -3.34 -14.06
C TYR A 184 -4.01 -2.58 -15.34
N THR A 185 -5.04 -2.35 -16.18
CA THR A 185 -4.94 -1.31 -17.22
C THR A 185 -4.87 0.08 -16.57
N PRO A 186 -4.43 1.12 -17.30
CA PRO A 186 -4.43 2.48 -16.76
C PRO A 186 -5.80 2.96 -16.24
N GLU A 187 -6.88 2.57 -16.92
CA GLU A 187 -8.27 2.88 -16.56
C GLU A 187 -8.69 2.15 -15.29
N GLN A 188 -8.39 0.85 -15.20
CA GLN A 188 -8.64 0.04 -14.00
C GLN A 188 -7.82 0.55 -12.80
N TRP A 189 -6.56 0.96 -13.03
CA TRP A 189 -5.75 1.55 -11.98
C TRP A 189 -6.34 2.88 -11.49
N GLN A 190 -6.88 3.71 -12.40
CA GLN A 190 -7.57 4.94 -12.02
C GLN A 190 -8.84 4.65 -11.22
N ALA A 191 -9.61 3.64 -11.62
CA ALA A 191 -10.78 3.18 -10.87
C ALA A 191 -10.40 2.68 -9.48
N MET A 192 -9.33 1.85 -9.36
CA MET A 192 -8.81 1.39 -8.06
C MET A 192 -8.40 2.57 -7.16
N GLN A 193 -7.77 3.61 -7.70
CA GLN A 193 -7.38 4.79 -6.90
C GLN A 193 -8.57 5.55 -6.30
N SER A 194 -9.78 5.36 -6.82
CA SER A 194 -10.97 6.06 -6.32
C SER A 194 -11.43 5.58 -4.93
N HIS A 195 -10.92 4.44 -4.42
CA HIS A 195 -11.28 3.96 -3.07
C HIS A 195 -11.01 4.99 -1.98
N THR A 196 -9.96 5.83 -2.12
CA THR A 196 -9.66 6.91 -1.16
C THR A 196 -10.78 7.95 -1.10
N GLN A 197 -11.34 8.29 -2.27
CA GLN A 197 -12.43 9.28 -2.38
C GLN A 197 -13.77 8.67 -1.93
N LEU A 198 -14.02 7.41 -2.29
CA LEU A 198 -15.20 6.66 -1.86
C LEU A 198 -15.21 6.46 -0.35
N GLY A 199 -14.09 6.03 0.25
CA GLY A 199 -13.95 5.93 1.70
C GLY A 199 -14.21 7.25 2.40
N ALA A 200 -13.63 8.35 1.92
CA ALA A 200 -13.89 9.67 2.49
C ALA A 200 -15.36 10.11 2.31
N LYS A 201 -16.04 9.74 1.21
CA LYS A 201 -17.47 10.03 0.99
C LYS A 201 -18.34 9.26 1.98
N ILE A 202 -18.07 7.98 2.22
CA ILE A 202 -18.76 7.14 3.20
C ILE A 202 -18.62 7.76 4.60
N LEU A 203 -17.39 8.04 5.01
CA LEU A 203 -17.11 8.57 6.35
C LEU A 203 -17.79 9.91 6.65
N LYS A 204 -17.97 10.76 5.64
CA LYS A 204 -18.73 12.04 5.79
C LYS A 204 -20.19 11.84 6.16
N ARG A 205 -20.78 10.68 5.90
CA ARG A 205 -22.16 10.34 6.24
C ARG A 205 -22.31 9.78 7.65
N ILE A 206 -21.18 9.40 8.28
CA ILE A 206 -21.19 8.83 9.63
C ILE A 206 -21.25 9.96 10.67
N PRO A 207 -22.27 10.01 11.53
CA PRO A 207 -22.36 11.01 12.58
C PRO A 207 -21.12 11.00 13.48
N ASN A 208 -20.68 12.16 13.93
CA ASN A 208 -19.56 12.37 14.84
C ASN A 208 -18.21 11.82 14.35
N MET A 209 -18.06 11.49 13.04
CA MET A 209 -16.78 11.08 12.49
C MET A 209 -15.78 12.25 12.49
N PRO A 210 -14.62 12.12 13.15
CA PRO A 210 -13.63 13.19 13.21
C PRO A 210 -13.16 13.60 11.79
N PRO A 211 -13.18 14.90 11.45
CA PRO A 211 -12.76 15.39 10.13
C PRO A 211 -11.29 15.01 9.77
N SER A 212 -10.44 14.85 10.80
CA SER A 212 -9.07 14.41 10.64
C SER A 212 -8.95 13.00 10.06
N ILE A 213 -9.85 12.08 10.44
CA ILE A 213 -9.92 10.71 9.90
C ILE A 213 -10.34 10.77 8.43
N ILE A 214 -11.38 11.52 8.11
CA ILE A 214 -11.86 11.67 6.72
C ILE A 214 -10.74 12.20 5.81
N LYS A 215 -10.02 13.21 6.29
CA LYS A 215 -8.85 13.77 5.59
C LYS A 215 -7.74 12.72 5.42
N ALA A 216 -7.47 11.92 6.45
CA ALA A 216 -6.43 10.90 6.42
C ALA A 216 -6.73 9.79 5.41
N ILE A 217 -7.99 9.33 5.33
CA ILE A 217 -8.43 8.34 4.33
C ILE A 217 -8.23 8.88 2.91
N LEU A 218 -8.57 10.15 2.67
CA LEU A 218 -8.37 10.76 1.36
C LEU A 218 -6.89 10.89 0.99
N GLU A 219 -5.98 11.01 1.96
CA GLU A 219 -4.57 11.36 1.77
C GLU A 219 -3.59 10.21 1.98
N HIS A 220 -4.02 9.00 2.38
CA HIS A 220 -3.07 7.93 2.76
C HIS A 220 -2.20 7.41 1.60
N HIS A 221 -2.64 7.60 0.37
CA HIS A 221 -1.82 7.34 -0.83
C HIS A 221 -1.16 8.59 -1.42
N GLU A 222 -1.33 9.75 -0.81
CA GLU A 222 -0.52 10.91 -1.17
C GLU A 222 0.93 10.70 -0.70
N ARG A 223 1.88 11.31 -1.38
CA ARG A 223 3.30 11.21 -1.07
C ARG A 223 3.90 12.60 -0.92
N TYR A 224 4.83 12.76 -0.01
CA TYR A 224 5.41 14.05 0.36
C TYR A 224 6.07 14.76 -0.81
N ASP A 225 6.61 14.00 -1.78
CA ASP A 225 7.18 14.49 -3.03
C ASP A 225 6.14 14.81 -4.12
N GLY A 226 4.85 14.60 -3.85
CA GLY A 226 3.75 14.80 -4.80
C GLY A 226 3.58 13.70 -5.84
N SER A 227 4.24 12.56 -5.68
CA SER A 227 4.07 11.41 -6.58
C SER A 227 2.80 10.60 -6.30
N GLY A 228 2.11 10.88 -5.20
CA GLY A 228 0.92 10.17 -4.75
C GLY A 228 -0.38 10.53 -5.46
N TYR A 229 -1.50 10.04 -4.93
CA TYR A 229 -2.85 10.28 -5.42
C TYR A 229 -3.83 10.45 -4.24
N PRO A 230 -5.05 11.00 -4.43
CA PRO A 230 -5.67 11.37 -5.73
C PRO A 230 -5.31 12.76 -6.24
N ARG A 231 -4.82 13.66 -5.38
CA ARG A 231 -4.65 15.10 -5.70
C ARG A 231 -3.20 15.50 -5.99
N ALA A 232 -2.24 14.62 -5.76
CA ALA A 232 -0.80 14.86 -5.86
C ALA A 232 -0.34 16.05 -4.99
N LYS A 233 -0.85 16.12 -3.77
CA LYS A 233 -0.44 17.09 -2.75
C LYS A 233 1.02 16.93 -2.38
N LYS A 234 1.66 18.02 -1.94
CA LYS A 234 3.09 18.06 -1.62
C LYS A 234 3.37 18.62 -0.24
N GLY A 235 4.40 18.07 0.39
CA GLY A 235 5.00 18.66 1.58
C GLY A 235 3.98 18.93 2.69
N MET A 236 3.90 20.17 3.14
CA MET A 236 3.06 20.61 4.27
C MET A 236 1.56 20.65 3.98
N GLU A 237 1.13 20.46 2.73
CA GLU A 237 -0.30 20.32 2.41
C GLU A 237 -0.92 19.03 2.98
N LEU A 238 -0.06 18.05 3.27
CA LEU A 238 -0.44 16.73 3.75
C LEU A 238 -0.64 16.71 5.27
N GLY A 239 -1.72 16.09 5.71
CA GLY A 239 -1.95 15.80 7.12
C GLY A 239 -0.99 14.73 7.65
N THR A 240 -0.52 14.92 8.88
CA THR A 240 0.38 13.93 9.53
C THR A 240 -0.27 12.55 9.62
N MET A 241 -1.56 12.47 9.93
CA MET A 241 -2.30 11.20 10.05
C MET A 241 -2.29 10.41 8.73
N GLY A 242 -2.59 11.06 7.59
CA GLY A 242 -2.52 10.41 6.27
C GLY A 242 -1.10 9.89 5.96
N GLN A 243 -0.05 10.64 6.35
CA GLN A 243 1.33 10.21 6.20
C GLN A 243 1.69 9.01 7.09
N ILE A 244 1.15 8.93 8.32
CA ILE A 244 1.34 7.77 9.21
C ILE A 244 0.71 6.53 8.59
N ILE A 245 -0.53 6.62 8.14
CA ILE A 245 -1.23 5.49 7.53
C ILE A 245 -0.54 5.04 6.25
N GLY A 246 -0.19 5.99 5.37
CA GLY A 246 0.53 5.67 4.13
C GLY A 246 1.91 5.04 4.37
N MET A 247 2.59 5.36 5.48
CA MET A 247 3.82 4.71 5.88
C MET A 247 3.57 3.27 6.37
N ALA A 248 2.56 3.06 7.22
CA ALA A 248 2.22 1.74 7.74
C ALA A 248 1.80 0.78 6.61
N ASP A 249 0.94 1.24 5.70
CA ASP A 249 0.52 0.49 4.52
C ASP A 249 1.70 0.17 3.59
N THR A 250 2.59 1.12 3.35
CA THR A 250 3.81 0.87 2.56
C THR A 250 4.73 -0.15 3.21
N CYS A 251 4.93 -0.10 4.52
CA CYS A 251 5.74 -1.10 5.22
C CYS A 251 5.17 -2.51 5.02
N LEU A 252 3.85 -2.67 5.10
CA LEU A 252 3.20 -3.95 4.86
C LEU A 252 3.34 -4.41 3.40
N ALA A 253 3.12 -3.51 2.44
CA ALA A 253 3.27 -3.81 1.02
C ALA A 253 4.69 -4.26 0.68
N LEU A 254 5.71 -3.57 1.19
CA LEU A 254 7.12 -3.93 1.04
C LEU A 254 7.43 -5.28 1.71
N TYR A 255 6.92 -5.49 2.93
CA TYR A 255 7.11 -6.74 3.65
C TYR A 255 6.53 -7.93 2.87
N LYS A 256 5.30 -7.82 2.38
CA LYS A 256 4.65 -8.88 1.59
C LYS A 256 5.35 -9.13 0.25
N ARG A 257 5.78 -8.08 -0.43
CA ARG A 257 6.43 -8.19 -1.74
C ARG A 257 7.80 -8.87 -1.67
N ASP A 258 8.63 -8.50 -0.69
CA ASP A 258 10.06 -8.78 -0.71
C ASP A 258 10.54 -9.70 0.41
N LEU A 259 9.87 -9.71 1.55
CA LEU A 259 10.41 -10.28 2.80
C LEU A 259 9.63 -11.48 3.34
N HIS A 260 8.31 -11.47 3.19
CA HIS A 260 7.43 -12.51 3.76
C HIS A 260 7.78 -13.92 3.24
N SER A 261 7.97 -14.08 1.94
CA SER A 261 8.35 -15.37 1.34
C SER A 261 9.71 -15.89 1.83
N LYS A 262 10.61 -14.97 2.19
CA LYS A 262 11.93 -15.26 2.77
C LYS A 262 11.89 -15.46 4.28
N LYS A 263 10.70 -15.32 4.89
CA LYS A 263 10.50 -15.39 6.35
C LYS A 263 11.40 -14.43 7.13
N LEU A 264 11.71 -13.25 6.59
CA LEU A 264 12.50 -12.20 7.26
C LEU A 264 11.63 -11.38 8.20
N GLY A 265 12.26 -10.73 9.18
CA GLY A 265 11.62 -9.78 10.08
C GLY A 265 11.47 -8.37 9.47
N PHE A 266 10.82 -7.48 10.22
CA PHE A 266 10.67 -6.08 9.78
C PHE A 266 11.97 -5.28 9.79
N ASP A 267 13.02 -5.73 10.48
CA ASP A 267 14.36 -5.14 10.38
C ASP A 267 14.88 -5.12 8.94
N ALA A 268 14.50 -6.10 8.14
CA ALA A 268 14.85 -6.16 6.71
C ALA A 268 14.16 -5.08 5.85
N LEU A 269 13.17 -4.35 6.39
CA LEU A 269 12.61 -3.16 5.75
C LEU A 269 13.56 -1.95 5.78
N LEU A 270 14.46 -1.87 6.75
CA LEU A 270 15.33 -0.69 6.93
C LEU A 270 16.13 -0.33 5.67
N PRO A 271 16.82 -1.28 5.00
CA PRO A 271 17.54 -0.98 3.76
C PRO A 271 16.61 -0.44 2.66
N ILE A 272 15.40 -1.00 2.53
CA ILE A 272 14.42 -0.59 1.52
C ILE A 272 13.90 0.82 1.80
N LEU A 273 13.55 1.11 3.04
CA LEU A 273 13.07 2.43 3.46
C LEU A 273 14.12 3.51 3.20
N GLN A 274 15.41 3.21 3.47
CA GLN A 274 16.52 4.14 3.25
C GLN A 274 16.75 4.49 1.78
N LEU A 275 16.33 3.63 0.85
CA LEU A 275 16.39 3.89 -0.61
C LEU A 275 15.25 4.78 -1.12
N ASN A 276 14.32 5.17 -0.23
CA ASN A 276 13.13 5.95 -0.59
C ASN A 276 13.06 7.30 0.16
N PRO A 277 14.14 8.12 0.21
CA PRO A 277 14.13 9.40 0.90
C PRO A 277 13.14 10.37 0.24
N GLY A 278 12.45 11.18 1.07
CA GLY A 278 11.58 12.26 0.60
C GLY A 278 10.19 11.83 0.11
N ILE A 279 9.88 10.52 0.04
CA ILE A 279 8.51 10.04 -0.27
C ILE A 279 7.57 10.33 0.90
N TYR A 280 8.07 10.27 2.12
CA TYR A 280 7.33 10.54 3.36
C TYR A 280 7.93 11.73 4.10
N CYS A 281 7.13 12.37 4.94
CA CYS A 281 7.68 13.43 5.78
C CYS A 281 8.72 12.86 6.77
N ASP A 282 9.78 13.62 6.99
CA ASP A 282 10.95 13.19 7.75
C ASP A 282 10.62 12.69 9.17
N LYS A 283 9.66 13.32 9.85
CA LYS A 283 9.26 12.91 11.21
C LYS A 283 8.61 11.52 11.24
N VAL A 284 7.75 11.20 10.27
CA VAL A 284 7.10 9.87 10.19
C VAL A 284 8.12 8.82 9.78
N PHE A 285 9.00 9.15 8.83
CA PHE A 285 10.09 8.28 8.42
C PHE A 285 11.03 7.95 9.60
N LYS A 286 11.48 8.95 10.36
CA LYS A 286 12.31 8.75 11.55
C LYS A 286 11.61 7.94 12.64
N ALA A 287 10.29 8.11 12.77
CA ALA A 287 9.50 7.37 13.75
C ALA A 287 9.48 5.87 13.43
N ILE A 288 9.16 5.47 12.19
CA ILE A 288 9.14 4.04 11.81
C ILE A 288 10.53 3.41 11.84
N VAL A 289 11.55 4.11 11.36
CA VAL A 289 12.94 3.64 11.45
C VAL A 289 13.36 3.43 12.91
N GLY A 290 13.01 4.36 13.80
CA GLY A 290 13.28 4.22 15.24
C GLY A 290 12.50 3.06 15.86
N LEU A 291 11.21 2.90 15.54
CA LEU A 291 10.40 1.76 15.98
C LEU A 291 11.05 0.42 15.64
N ILE A 292 11.51 0.28 14.40
CA ILE A 292 12.15 -0.96 13.94
C ILE A 292 13.50 -1.16 14.61
N LYS A 293 14.33 -0.11 14.73
CA LYS A 293 15.67 -0.21 15.33
C LYS A 293 15.67 -0.51 16.83
N ASP A 294 14.64 -0.06 17.54
CA ASP A 294 14.55 -0.24 18.99
C ASP A 294 14.13 -1.67 19.41
N ILE A 295 13.84 -2.55 18.46
CA ILE A 295 13.46 -3.93 18.71
C ILE A 295 14.68 -4.85 18.51
N PRO A 296 14.99 -5.75 19.45
CA PRO A 296 16.06 -6.75 19.30
C PRO A 296 15.58 -7.89 18.39
N TRP A 297 15.58 -7.65 17.08
CA TRP A 297 15.17 -8.66 16.11
C TRP A 297 16.08 -9.89 16.17
N PRO A 298 15.52 -11.11 16.11
CA PRO A 298 16.34 -12.33 16.02
C PRO A 298 17.14 -12.30 14.71
N MET A 299 18.45 -12.48 14.83
CA MET A 299 19.31 -12.55 13.66
C MET A 299 18.97 -13.79 12.83
N LYS A 300 18.52 -13.58 11.61
CA LYS A 300 18.12 -14.63 10.69
C LYS A 300 18.99 -14.57 9.44
N ARG A 301 19.65 -15.68 9.14
CA ARG A 301 20.44 -15.84 7.93
C ARG A 301 19.57 -16.42 6.82
N LEU A 302 19.75 -15.92 5.60
CA LEU A 302 19.07 -16.40 4.39
C LEU A 302 19.80 -17.56 3.74
N TYR A 303 21.12 -17.58 3.87
CA TYR A 303 21.99 -18.53 3.20
C TYR A 303 22.96 -19.19 4.17
N SER A 304 23.35 -20.43 3.86
CA SER A 304 24.47 -21.09 4.56
C SER A 304 25.79 -20.45 4.14
N ASP A 305 26.81 -20.60 4.98
CA ASP A 305 28.15 -20.06 4.70
C ASP A 305 28.75 -20.66 3.40
N GLU A 306 28.47 -21.93 3.10
CA GLU A 306 28.94 -22.61 1.89
C GLU A 306 28.32 -22.04 0.62
N SER A 307 27.12 -21.48 0.71
CA SER A 307 26.41 -20.85 -0.44
C SER A 307 26.82 -19.41 -0.70
N MET A 308 27.45 -18.73 0.26
CA MET A 308 27.79 -17.31 0.16
C MET A 308 28.66 -16.93 -1.03
N PRO A 309 29.68 -17.69 -1.46
CA PRO A 309 30.44 -17.35 -2.65
C PRO A 309 29.59 -17.27 -3.92
N LYS A 310 28.58 -18.15 -4.05
CA LYS A 310 27.60 -18.11 -5.16
C LYS A 310 26.70 -16.87 -5.05
N VAL A 311 26.28 -16.53 -3.85
CA VAL A 311 25.47 -15.31 -3.60
C VAL A 311 26.25 -14.06 -3.97
N VAL A 312 27.51 -13.94 -3.53
CA VAL A 312 28.40 -12.82 -3.88
C VAL A 312 28.57 -12.72 -5.40
N SER A 313 28.86 -13.84 -6.08
CA SER A 313 29.02 -13.87 -7.55
C SER A 313 27.75 -13.37 -8.25
N ARG A 314 26.56 -13.80 -7.81
CA ARG A 314 25.28 -13.36 -8.32
C ARG A 314 25.05 -11.85 -8.07
N LEU A 315 25.41 -11.35 -6.88
CA LEU A 315 25.28 -9.93 -6.54
C LEU A 315 26.22 -9.04 -7.36
N LEU A 316 27.44 -9.51 -7.65
CA LEU A 316 28.35 -8.80 -8.55
C LEU A 316 27.75 -8.63 -9.96
N LEU A 317 27.18 -9.70 -10.53
CA LEU A 317 26.45 -9.62 -11.80
C LEU A 317 25.24 -8.71 -11.72
N THR A 318 24.49 -8.76 -10.62
CA THR A 318 23.35 -7.88 -10.38
C THR A 318 23.79 -6.42 -10.32
N ASN A 319 24.91 -6.12 -9.66
CA ASN A 319 25.48 -4.78 -9.59
C ASN A 319 25.86 -4.24 -10.98
N GLU A 320 26.43 -5.09 -11.83
CA GLU A 320 26.76 -4.72 -13.22
C GLU A 320 25.49 -4.37 -14.00
N GLY A 321 24.42 -5.17 -13.87
CA GLY A 321 23.12 -4.89 -14.48
C GLY A 321 22.52 -3.59 -13.98
N ILE A 322 22.56 -3.34 -12.65
CA ILE A 322 22.10 -2.08 -12.05
C ILE A 322 22.89 -0.89 -12.62
N THR A 323 24.20 -0.99 -12.69
CA THR A 323 25.08 0.08 -13.21
C THR A 323 24.77 0.38 -14.67
N HIS A 324 24.61 -0.64 -15.50
CA HIS A 324 24.24 -0.49 -16.91
C HIS A 324 22.86 0.16 -17.06
N ASP A 325 21.83 -0.40 -16.43
CA ASP A 325 20.45 0.11 -16.55
C ASP A 325 20.33 1.55 -16.04
N TYR A 326 21.01 1.86 -14.92
CA TYR A 326 21.05 3.22 -14.40
C TYR A 326 21.70 4.19 -15.40
N SER A 327 22.84 3.84 -15.97
CA SER A 327 23.54 4.71 -16.94
C SER A 327 22.64 5.04 -18.12
N VAL A 328 21.96 4.05 -18.69
CA VAL A 328 21.06 4.24 -19.84
C VAL A 328 19.83 5.06 -19.43
N LEU A 329 19.14 4.69 -18.33
CA LEU A 329 17.90 5.35 -17.92
C LEU A 329 18.14 6.79 -17.47
N TYR A 330 19.21 7.04 -16.72
CA TYR A 330 19.56 8.39 -16.27
C TYR A 330 19.90 9.28 -17.45
N GLY A 331 20.75 8.81 -18.38
CA GLY A 331 21.09 9.53 -19.61
C GLY A 331 19.86 9.88 -20.44
N LEU A 332 18.95 8.93 -20.64
CA LEU A 332 17.68 9.16 -21.34
C LEU A 332 16.84 10.25 -20.67
N VAL A 333 16.65 10.15 -19.36
CA VAL A 333 15.80 11.13 -18.65
C VAL A 333 16.44 12.53 -18.68
N VAL A 334 17.76 12.64 -18.57
CA VAL A 334 18.47 13.92 -18.68
C VAL A 334 18.27 14.52 -20.07
N SER A 335 18.41 13.73 -21.14
CA SER A 335 18.21 14.16 -22.53
C SER A 335 16.79 14.67 -22.79
N ILE A 336 15.78 13.93 -22.35
CA ILE A 336 14.37 14.28 -22.61
C ILE A 336 13.80 15.36 -21.67
N ASN A 337 14.42 15.58 -20.51
CA ASN A 337 13.89 16.45 -19.45
C ASN A 337 13.50 17.87 -19.91
N PRO A 338 14.27 18.58 -20.76
CA PRO A 338 13.90 19.90 -21.26
C PRO A 338 12.61 19.91 -22.08
N HIS A 339 12.28 18.77 -22.69
CA HIS A 339 11.16 18.61 -23.62
C HIS A 339 9.93 17.96 -22.97
N LEU A 340 10.02 17.58 -21.68
CA LEU A 340 8.92 16.96 -20.97
C LEU A 340 7.79 17.97 -20.72
N PRO A 341 6.52 17.61 -20.99
CA PRO A 341 5.39 18.46 -20.69
C PRO A 341 5.27 18.71 -19.17
N LYS A 342 4.73 19.87 -18.78
CA LYS A 342 4.47 20.21 -17.38
C LYS A 342 3.22 19.50 -16.89
N ASN A 343 3.32 18.19 -16.63
CA ASN A 343 2.22 17.38 -16.10
C ASN A 343 2.70 16.44 -14.99
N LYS A 344 1.74 15.76 -14.33
CA LYS A 344 1.98 14.84 -13.21
C LYS A 344 2.95 13.70 -13.56
N LYS A 345 2.82 13.09 -14.74
CA LYS A 345 3.68 11.98 -15.17
C LYS A 345 5.13 12.40 -15.34
N SER A 346 5.36 13.58 -15.95
CA SER A 346 6.69 14.14 -16.11
C SER A 346 7.32 14.53 -14.77
N ALA A 347 6.53 15.07 -13.84
CA ALA A 347 7.00 15.34 -12.48
C ALA A 347 7.39 14.03 -11.76
N MET A 348 6.56 12.99 -11.87
CA MET A 348 6.83 11.67 -11.30
C MET A 348 8.11 11.04 -11.87
N LEU A 349 8.32 11.15 -13.20
CA LEU A 349 9.54 10.68 -13.86
C LEU A 349 10.78 11.39 -13.30
N ARG A 350 10.75 12.72 -13.21
CA ARG A 350 11.86 13.51 -12.64
C ARG A 350 12.15 13.14 -11.19
N ASN A 351 11.13 13.11 -10.34
CA ASN A 351 11.29 12.81 -8.92
C ASN A 351 11.88 11.42 -8.71
N MET A 352 11.37 10.41 -9.43
CA MET A 352 11.87 9.04 -9.36
C MET A 352 13.32 8.94 -9.83
N THR A 353 13.67 9.59 -10.94
CA THR A 353 15.05 9.60 -11.47
C THR A 353 16.02 10.25 -10.49
N GLN A 354 15.65 11.42 -9.94
CA GLN A 354 16.48 12.12 -8.95
C GLN A 354 16.69 11.29 -7.68
N ARG A 355 15.64 10.61 -7.21
CA ARG A 355 15.72 9.75 -6.04
C ARG A 355 16.66 8.57 -6.27
N ILE A 356 16.50 7.85 -7.38
CA ILE A 356 17.39 6.73 -7.75
C ILE A 356 18.82 7.23 -7.87
N HIS A 357 19.04 8.34 -8.57
CA HIS A 357 20.37 8.96 -8.71
C HIS A 357 21.01 9.26 -7.36
N PHE A 358 20.29 9.97 -6.49
CA PHE A 358 20.77 10.34 -5.16
C PHE A 358 21.11 9.10 -4.30
N CYS A 359 20.26 8.08 -4.32
CA CYS A 359 20.50 6.85 -3.57
C CYS A 359 21.74 6.09 -4.06
N LEU A 360 21.87 5.93 -5.38
CA LEU A 360 23.01 5.21 -5.97
C LEU A 360 24.34 5.96 -5.76
N GLN A 361 24.34 7.28 -5.85
CA GLN A 361 25.54 8.08 -5.58
C GLN A 361 25.97 8.01 -4.13
N ARG A 362 25.04 8.14 -3.18
CA ARG A 362 25.36 8.13 -1.74
C ARG A 362 25.67 6.73 -1.19
N SER A 363 25.12 5.68 -1.77
CA SER A 363 25.40 4.31 -1.33
C SER A 363 26.76 3.78 -1.78
N GLY A 364 27.42 4.45 -2.72
CA GLY A 364 28.67 3.97 -3.31
C GLY A 364 28.55 2.72 -4.20
N ILE A 365 27.31 2.23 -4.43
CA ILE A 365 27.03 0.98 -5.18
C ILE A 365 27.63 1.03 -6.60
N LEU A 366 27.74 2.21 -7.20
CA LEU A 366 28.29 2.39 -8.55
C LEU A 366 29.83 2.41 -8.59
N GLN A 367 30.50 2.47 -7.44
CA GLN A 367 31.93 2.61 -7.34
C GLN A 367 32.65 1.25 -7.42
N ARG A 368 33.88 1.27 -7.86
CA ARG A 368 34.73 0.07 -7.98
C ARG A 368 34.99 -0.56 -6.62
N GLU A 369 35.22 0.26 -5.61
CA GLU A 369 35.49 -0.12 -4.22
C GLU A 369 34.36 -0.97 -3.63
N HIS A 370 33.12 -0.73 -4.04
CA HIS A 370 31.97 -1.53 -3.61
C HIS A 370 32.07 -3.00 -4.08
N LYS A 371 32.51 -3.20 -5.34
CA LYS A 371 32.72 -4.56 -5.87
C LYS A 371 33.91 -5.26 -5.19
N GLU A 372 34.96 -4.50 -4.91
CA GLU A 372 36.14 -5.00 -4.17
C GLU A 372 35.73 -5.39 -2.75
N TRP A 373 34.93 -4.54 -2.08
CA TRP A 373 34.37 -4.85 -0.78
C TRP A 373 33.53 -6.14 -0.81
N MET A 374 32.64 -6.33 -1.76
CA MET A 374 31.85 -7.56 -1.87
C MET A 374 32.73 -8.81 -2.03
N ARG A 375 33.84 -8.75 -2.76
CA ARG A 375 34.77 -9.88 -2.96
C ARG A 375 35.59 -10.20 -1.71
N ALA A 376 35.87 -9.18 -0.92
CA ALA A 376 36.74 -9.30 0.26
C ALA A 376 35.99 -9.76 1.53
N GLN A 377 34.66 -9.99 1.46
CA GLN A 377 33.85 -10.29 2.64
C GLN A 377 34.21 -11.62 3.29
N LYS A 378 34.32 -11.60 4.63
CA LYS A 378 34.48 -12.75 5.50
C LYS A 378 33.13 -13.20 6.06
N LYS A 379 33.11 -14.35 6.76
CA LYS A 379 31.89 -14.91 7.37
C LYS A 379 31.14 -13.92 8.28
N GLU A 380 31.88 -13.10 9.00
CA GLU A 380 31.34 -12.07 9.91
C GLU A 380 30.47 -11.03 9.20
N ASP A 381 30.75 -10.79 7.91
CA ASP A 381 30.09 -9.77 7.09
C ASP A 381 28.92 -10.30 6.25
N TYR A 382 28.68 -11.59 6.26
CA TYR A 382 27.68 -12.22 5.38
C TYR A 382 26.28 -11.66 5.59
N ALA A 383 25.92 -11.24 6.81
CA ALA A 383 24.66 -10.55 7.07
C ALA A 383 24.53 -9.24 6.29
N ALA A 384 25.65 -8.51 6.07
CA ALA A 384 25.65 -7.30 5.26
C ALA A 384 25.42 -7.60 3.78
N ILE A 385 25.99 -8.71 3.26
CA ILE A 385 25.75 -9.19 1.89
C ILE A 385 24.27 -9.55 1.67
N GLU A 386 23.65 -10.23 2.64
CA GLU A 386 22.22 -10.56 2.55
C GLU A 386 21.33 -9.31 2.55
N ARG A 387 21.66 -8.28 3.33
CA ARG A 387 20.98 -6.97 3.30
C ARG A 387 21.18 -6.24 1.98
N LEU A 388 22.38 -6.38 1.37
CA LEU A 388 22.65 -5.81 0.05
C LEU A 388 21.77 -6.42 -1.04
N GLU A 389 21.48 -7.73 -0.97
CA GLU A 389 20.54 -8.38 -1.89
C GLU A 389 19.15 -7.74 -1.84
N ILE A 390 18.67 -7.44 -0.64
CA ILE A 390 17.37 -6.78 -0.45
C ILE A 390 17.40 -5.36 -1.06
N MET A 391 18.47 -4.62 -0.84
CA MET A 391 18.65 -3.29 -1.45
C MET A 391 18.67 -3.35 -2.99
N TYR A 392 19.37 -4.32 -3.55
CA TYR A 392 19.43 -4.49 -5.01
C TYR A 392 18.08 -4.88 -5.61
N ALA A 393 17.29 -5.69 -4.91
CA ALA A 393 15.95 -6.03 -5.35
C ALA A 393 15.07 -4.76 -5.43
N GLU A 394 15.12 -3.88 -4.42
CA GLU A 394 14.39 -2.61 -4.42
C GLU A 394 14.86 -1.67 -5.53
N ILE A 395 16.18 -1.49 -5.71
CA ILE A 395 16.74 -0.65 -6.79
C ILE A 395 16.28 -1.15 -8.15
N ARG A 396 16.34 -2.45 -8.41
CA ARG A 396 15.87 -3.05 -9.66
C ARG A 396 14.37 -2.83 -9.86
N TRP A 397 13.56 -2.94 -8.81
CA TRP A 397 12.14 -2.65 -8.88
C TRP A 397 11.89 -1.18 -9.24
N GLN A 398 12.58 -0.22 -8.62
CA GLN A 398 12.45 1.19 -8.95
C GLN A 398 12.85 1.49 -10.40
N MET A 399 13.94 0.89 -10.89
CA MET A 399 14.35 1.01 -12.29
C MET A 399 13.31 0.42 -13.25
N LYS A 400 12.69 -0.71 -12.89
CA LYS A 400 11.57 -1.28 -13.66
C LYS A 400 10.38 -0.31 -13.74
N GLN A 401 10.03 0.38 -12.66
CA GLN A 401 8.97 1.40 -12.67
C GLN A 401 9.37 2.60 -13.55
N LEU A 402 10.62 3.05 -13.48
CA LEU A 402 11.13 4.13 -14.33
C LEU A 402 11.05 3.76 -15.82
N ARG A 403 11.43 2.53 -16.18
CA ARG A 403 11.27 1.99 -17.55
C ARG A 403 9.80 1.98 -18.00
N LYS A 404 8.88 1.53 -17.15
CA LYS A 404 7.43 1.54 -17.45
C LYS A 404 6.94 2.97 -17.73
N LEU A 405 7.35 3.96 -16.94
CA LEU A 405 6.98 5.37 -17.17
C LEU A 405 7.53 5.90 -18.50
N LEU A 406 8.80 5.62 -18.83
CA LEU A 406 9.39 6.00 -20.12
C LEU A 406 8.67 5.34 -21.30
N ALA A 407 8.32 4.05 -21.19
CA ALA A 407 7.58 3.34 -22.23
C ALA A 407 6.17 3.91 -22.44
N ILE A 408 5.49 4.35 -21.38
CA ILE A 408 4.18 5.02 -21.49
C ILE A 408 4.31 6.37 -22.21
N LEU A 409 5.34 7.16 -21.88
CA LEU A 409 5.60 8.44 -22.54
C LEU A 409 5.87 8.25 -24.04
N TRP A 410 6.67 7.25 -24.39
CA TRP A 410 6.98 6.91 -25.78
C TRP A 410 5.73 6.43 -26.55
N LYS A 411 4.98 5.44 -26.02
CA LYS A 411 3.81 4.87 -26.71
C LYS A 411 2.69 5.90 -26.95
N LYS A 412 2.51 6.85 -26.04
CA LYS A 412 1.47 7.89 -26.16
C LYS A 412 1.91 9.10 -26.97
N HIS A 413 3.07 9.07 -27.62
CA HIS A 413 3.65 10.19 -28.37
C HIS A 413 3.57 11.54 -27.62
N GLN A 414 3.74 11.47 -26.29
CA GLN A 414 3.64 12.67 -25.43
C GLN A 414 4.81 13.64 -25.65
N LEU A 415 5.87 13.19 -26.31
CA LEU A 415 6.97 14.04 -26.74
C LEU A 415 6.75 14.43 -28.21
N LYS A 416 6.60 15.72 -28.48
CA LYS A 416 6.42 16.27 -29.83
C LYS A 416 7.72 16.22 -30.69
N HIS A 417 8.72 15.48 -30.23
CA HIS A 417 10.03 15.37 -30.87
C HIS A 417 10.31 13.92 -31.31
N PRO A 418 10.26 13.62 -32.63
CA PRO A 418 10.48 12.27 -33.14
C PRO A 418 11.83 11.67 -32.75
N GLN A 419 12.90 12.49 -32.75
CA GLN A 419 14.24 12.05 -32.37
C GLN A 419 14.32 11.56 -30.93
N LEU A 420 13.70 12.26 -29.97
CA LEU A 420 13.69 11.86 -28.58
C LEU A 420 12.89 10.55 -28.37
N ASN A 421 11.84 10.34 -29.15
CA ASN A 421 11.11 9.08 -29.11
C ASN A 421 11.98 7.91 -29.61
N GLN A 422 12.81 8.13 -30.64
CA GLN A 422 13.78 7.14 -31.12
C GLN A 422 14.87 6.86 -30.07
N GLU A 423 15.38 7.89 -29.39
CA GLU A 423 16.35 7.73 -28.30
C GLU A 423 15.79 6.87 -27.17
N ILE A 424 14.53 7.12 -26.73
CA ILE A 424 13.87 6.31 -25.71
C ILE A 424 13.77 4.86 -26.17
N GLN A 425 13.31 4.61 -27.39
CA GLN A 425 13.19 3.26 -27.94
C GLN A 425 14.54 2.56 -27.99
N LYS A 426 15.58 3.22 -28.46
CA LYS A 426 16.94 2.69 -28.54
C LYS A 426 17.48 2.34 -27.15
N GLY A 427 17.32 3.24 -26.17
CA GLY A 427 17.79 2.98 -24.80
C GLY A 427 17.03 1.84 -24.11
N LEU A 428 15.70 1.77 -24.26
CA LEU A 428 14.93 0.64 -23.74
C LEU A 428 15.35 -0.69 -24.38
N TRP A 429 15.62 -0.69 -25.69
CA TRP A 429 16.13 -1.85 -26.42
C TRP A 429 17.55 -2.25 -25.94
N GLN A 430 18.45 -1.29 -25.70
CA GLN A 430 19.78 -1.56 -25.15
C GLN A 430 19.71 -2.30 -23.81
N ILE A 431 18.84 -1.88 -22.91
CA ILE A 431 18.62 -2.56 -21.62
C ILE A 431 18.16 -4.01 -21.85
N GLU A 432 17.20 -4.23 -22.74
CA GLU A 432 16.70 -5.58 -23.04
C GLU A 432 17.78 -6.48 -23.62
N GLN A 433 18.59 -5.98 -24.55
CA GLN A 433 19.69 -6.74 -25.13
C GLN A 433 20.77 -7.06 -24.09
N TYR A 434 21.13 -6.10 -23.25
CA TYR A 434 22.08 -6.35 -22.16
C TYR A 434 21.62 -7.49 -21.26
N HIS A 435 20.35 -7.49 -20.83
CA HIS A 435 19.81 -8.54 -19.97
C HIS A 435 19.75 -9.91 -20.68
N ARG A 436 19.38 -9.95 -21.97
CA ARG A 436 19.40 -11.21 -22.76
C ARG A 436 20.79 -11.82 -22.83
N ASN A 437 21.80 -10.99 -23.10
CA ASN A 437 23.15 -11.46 -23.34
C ASN A 437 23.92 -11.84 -22.04
N HIS A 438 23.64 -11.18 -20.91
CA HIS A 438 24.43 -11.31 -19.69
C HIS A 438 23.70 -12.01 -18.54
N ILE A 439 22.37 -11.99 -18.52
CA ILE A 439 21.56 -12.54 -17.43
C ILE A 439 20.77 -13.78 -17.88
N GLY A 440 20.22 -13.79 -19.08
CA GLY A 440 19.45 -14.92 -19.63
C GLY A 440 20.28 -16.18 -19.92
N ALA A 441 21.59 -16.05 -20.08
CA ALA A 441 22.51 -17.18 -20.35
C ALA A 441 23.04 -17.90 -19.07
N LYS A 442 22.70 -17.40 -17.86
CA LYS A 442 23.26 -17.91 -16.58
C LYS A 442 22.23 -18.33 -15.53
N VAL A 443 20.94 -18.37 -15.91
CA VAL A 443 19.86 -18.86 -15.04
C VAL A 443 19.23 -20.09 -15.72
N HIS A 444 20.00 -21.13 -15.89
CA HIS A 444 19.56 -22.50 -16.06
C HIS A 444 20.36 -23.39 -15.11
#